data_b4c5197e391de5abf927a6622edab384
#
_entry.id   b4c5197e391de5abf927a6622edab384
#
_cell.length_a   1.000
_cell.length_b   1.000
_cell.length_c   1.000
_cell.angle_alpha   90.00
_cell.angle_beta   90.00
_cell.angle_gamma   90.00
#
_symmetry.space_group_name_H-M   'P 1'
#
loop_
_entity.id
_entity.type
_entity.pdbx_description
1 polymer ?
#
loop_
_entity_poly.entity_id
_entity_poly.type
_entity_poly.pdbx_seq_one_letter_code
_entity_poly.pdbx_strand_id
1 'polypeptide(L)'
;MFRKTEKLVSAQPWYSGGYRANIVAYTLALLSHYVSRKNKSIDFMLIWKTQCISADIERALEVTSKLVHDDITQPMQGISNVTEWCKKEACWQRLKDLSDRLEKTLPQGFKDSLVSTEAIQSEKKQARKAQKMDDGIEAQKKVLEIPATKWNTLLQQCQAKGFLTPKETGIVNVAIQIPNKIPTEKQSLVLVDLLEKAKNEGIVV
;
A
#
# COMPACT_ATOMS: atom_id res chain seq x y z
N MET A 1 -11.32 0.42 8.61
CA MET A 1 -12.62 -0.03 8.07
C MET A 1 -13.15 -1.29 8.76
N PHE A 2 -12.43 -2.42 8.82
CA PHE A 2 -12.94 -3.69 9.39
C PHE A 2 -13.61 -3.53 10.77
N ARG A 3 -12.88 -3.01 11.78
CA ARG A 3 -13.41 -2.80 13.14
C ARG A 3 -14.62 -1.85 13.18
N LYS A 4 -14.68 -0.86 12.28
CA LYS A 4 -15.83 0.04 12.22
C LYS A 4 -17.05 -0.67 11.63
N THR A 5 -16.87 -1.43 10.54
CA THR A 5 -17.95 -2.27 9.97
C THR A 5 -18.47 -3.28 11.00
N GLU A 6 -17.59 -3.89 11.77
CA GLU A 6 -17.96 -4.84 12.83
C GLU A 6 -18.86 -4.17 13.88
N LYS A 7 -18.49 -2.96 14.34
CA LYS A 7 -19.32 -2.19 15.27
C LYS A 7 -20.66 -1.80 14.66
N LEU A 8 -20.66 -1.34 13.41
CA LEU A 8 -21.88 -0.98 12.69
C LEU A 8 -22.84 -2.17 12.57
N VAL A 9 -22.35 -3.33 12.16
CA VAL A 9 -23.16 -4.57 12.06
C VAL A 9 -23.70 -4.98 13.41
N SER A 10 -22.89 -4.95 14.48
CA SER A 10 -23.32 -5.34 15.82
C SER A 10 -24.39 -4.43 16.42
N ALA A 11 -24.44 -3.17 16.00
CA ALA A 11 -25.44 -2.20 16.47
C ALA A 11 -26.77 -2.26 15.70
N GLN A 12 -26.85 -3.05 14.63
CA GLN A 12 -28.04 -3.10 13.80
C GLN A 12 -29.16 -3.97 14.40
N PRO A 13 -30.41 -3.50 14.39
CA PRO A 13 -31.54 -4.23 14.95
C PRO A 13 -31.86 -5.54 14.21
N TRP A 14 -31.47 -5.65 12.94
CA TRP A 14 -31.65 -6.87 12.15
C TRP A 14 -30.58 -7.94 12.42
N TYR A 15 -29.50 -7.60 13.11
CA TYR A 15 -28.42 -8.55 13.41
C TYR A 15 -28.73 -9.34 14.69
N SER A 16 -28.92 -10.64 14.55
CA SER A 16 -29.24 -11.53 15.64
C SER A 16 -28.14 -12.55 16.02
N GLY A 17 -26.92 -12.33 15.53
CA GLY A 17 -25.74 -13.09 15.97
C GLY A 17 -25.29 -14.24 15.07
N GLY A 18 -24.13 -14.80 15.37
CA GLY A 18 -23.57 -16.05 14.82
C GLY A 18 -22.57 -15.89 13.68
N TYR A 19 -22.83 -15.09 12.64
CA TYR A 19 -22.01 -15.00 11.42
C TYR A 19 -21.51 -13.57 11.12
N ARG A 20 -21.30 -12.78 12.18
CA ARG A 20 -20.83 -11.39 12.07
C ARG A 20 -19.57 -11.25 11.19
N ALA A 21 -18.58 -12.13 11.40
CA ALA A 21 -17.34 -12.09 10.66
C ALA A 21 -17.58 -12.28 9.15
N ASN A 22 -18.51 -13.15 8.76
CA ASN A 22 -18.88 -13.40 7.37
C ASN A 22 -19.56 -12.16 6.77
N ILE A 23 -20.51 -11.55 7.48
CA ILE A 23 -21.17 -10.30 7.03
C ILE A 23 -20.14 -9.22 6.81
N VAL A 24 -19.23 -8.99 7.78
CA VAL A 24 -18.19 -7.95 7.67
C VAL A 24 -17.26 -8.19 6.49
N ALA A 25 -16.77 -9.43 6.35
CA ALA A 25 -15.87 -9.80 5.25
C ALA A 25 -16.52 -9.58 3.88
N TYR A 26 -17.74 -10.09 3.71
CA TYR A 26 -18.47 -9.94 2.45
C TYR A 26 -18.93 -8.52 2.17
N THR A 27 -19.26 -7.73 3.19
CA THR A 27 -19.55 -6.30 3.04
C THR A 27 -18.37 -5.57 2.43
N LEU A 28 -17.18 -5.77 2.97
CA LEU A 28 -15.96 -5.14 2.48
C LEU A 28 -15.58 -5.66 1.09
N ALA A 29 -15.71 -6.97 0.86
CA ALA A 29 -15.42 -7.58 -0.43
C ALA A 29 -16.37 -7.09 -1.53
N LEU A 30 -17.68 -7.04 -1.27
CA LEU A 30 -18.69 -6.59 -2.23
C LEU A 30 -18.52 -5.10 -2.54
N LEU A 31 -18.26 -4.26 -1.53
CA LEU A 31 -18.02 -2.84 -1.74
C LEU A 31 -16.72 -2.59 -2.53
N SER A 32 -15.66 -3.35 -2.22
CA SER A 32 -14.41 -3.32 -2.98
C SER A 32 -14.61 -3.75 -4.44
N HIS A 33 -15.36 -4.81 -4.67
CA HIS A 33 -15.71 -5.28 -6.00
C HIS A 33 -16.48 -4.22 -6.79
N TYR A 34 -17.49 -3.61 -6.16
CA TYR A 34 -18.29 -2.55 -6.74
C TYR A 34 -17.43 -1.36 -7.21
N VAL A 35 -16.57 -0.83 -6.34
CA VAL A 35 -15.73 0.34 -6.69
C VAL A 35 -14.70 -0.01 -7.76
N SER A 36 -14.14 -1.22 -7.71
CA SER A 36 -13.17 -1.71 -8.71
C SER A 36 -13.78 -1.82 -10.12
N ARG A 37 -15.02 -2.29 -10.22
CA ARG A 37 -15.74 -2.34 -11.51
C ARG A 37 -15.95 -0.96 -12.14
N LYS A 38 -15.95 0.08 -11.34
CA LYS A 38 -16.09 1.49 -11.79
C LYS A 38 -14.73 2.16 -12.07
N ASN A 39 -13.62 1.43 -12.00
CA ASN A 39 -12.26 1.99 -12.03
C ASN A 39 -12.05 3.08 -10.97
N LYS A 40 -12.71 2.92 -9.83
CA LYS A 40 -12.64 3.84 -8.69
C LYS A 40 -12.10 3.13 -7.45
N SER A 41 -11.79 3.90 -6.44
CA SER A 41 -11.35 3.43 -5.12
C SER A 41 -11.88 4.35 -4.03
N ILE A 42 -11.97 3.83 -2.81
CA ILE A 42 -12.14 4.67 -1.62
C ILE A 42 -10.84 5.44 -1.39
N ASP A 43 -10.93 6.71 -1.02
CA ASP A 43 -9.75 7.52 -0.67
C ASP A 43 -9.20 7.10 0.70
N PHE A 44 -8.38 6.06 0.70
CA PHE A 44 -7.72 5.60 1.91
C PHE A 44 -6.67 6.59 2.45
N MET A 45 -6.11 7.45 1.59
CA MET A 45 -5.18 8.49 2.02
C MET A 45 -5.87 9.56 2.85
N LEU A 46 -7.08 9.96 2.44
CA LEU A 46 -7.90 10.88 3.22
C LEU A 46 -8.27 10.27 4.58
N ILE A 47 -8.73 9.00 4.59
CA ILE A 47 -9.04 8.28 5.84
C ILE A 47 -7.79 8.21 6.75
N TRP A 48 -6.62 7.95 6.19
CA TRP A 48 -5.37 7.89 6.96
C TRP A 48 -4.99 9.26 7.54
N LYS A 49 -5.09 10.33 6.73
CA LYS A 49 -4.76 11.70 7.17
C LYS A 49 -5.71 12.20 8.26
N THR A 50 -7.00 11.94 8.10
CA THR A 50 -8.04 12.42 9.03
C THR A 50 -8.27 11.48 10.22
N GLN A 51 -7.75 10.25 10.16
CA GLN A 51 -8.02 9.17 11.11
C GLN A 51 -9.52 8.91 11.31
N CYS A 52 -10.34 9.27 10.31
CA CYS A 52 -11.78 9.21 10.37
C CYS A 52 -12.36 8.60 9.10
N ILE A 53 -13.47 7.88 9.26
CA ILE A 53 -14.30 7.39 8.15
C ILE A 53 -15.49 8.36 8.03
N SER A 54 -15.74 8.87 6.82
CA SER A 54 -16.86 9.81 6.59
C SER A 54 -18.22 9.14 6.83
N ALA A 55 -19.22 9.94 7.15
CA ALA A 55 -20.60 9.48 7.33
C ALA A 55 -21.14 8.77 6.08
N ASP A 56 -20.73 9.20 4.88
CA ASP A 56 -21.15 8.57 3.63
C ASP A 56 -20.57 7.17 3.46
N ILE A 57 -19.31 6.96 3.87
CA ILE A 57 -18.69 5.63 3.88
C ILE A 57 -19.36 4.75 4.94
N GLU A 58 -19.67 5.28 6.14
CA GLU A 58 -20.39 4.53 7.17
C GLU A 58 -21.75 4.07 6.67
N ARG A 59 -22.50 4.97 6.03
CA ARG A 59 -23.81 4.64 5.46
C ARG A 59 -23.71 3.63 4.32
N ALA A 60 -22.68 3.72 3.49
CA ALA A 60 -22.42 2.72 2.45
C ALA A 60 -22.12 1.34 3.06
N LEU A 61 -21.35 1.27 4.15
CA LEU A 61 -21.09 0.04 4.90
C LEU A 61 -22.38 -0.54 5.51
N GLU A 62 -23.23 0.30 6.09
CA GLU A 62 -24.53 -0.11 6.65
C GLU A 62 -25.43 -0.75 5.59
N VAL A 63 -25.65 -0.03 4.49
CA VAL A 63 -26.51 -0.48 3.39
C VAL A 63 -25.98 -1.77 2.80
N THR A 64 -24.67 -1.84 2.56
CA THR A 64 -24.04 -3.04 2.00
C THR A 64 -24.12 -4.23 2.97
N SER A 65 -23.92 -4.00 4.26
CA SER A 65 -23.98 -5.07 5.25
C SER A 65 -25.40 -5.64 5.41
N LYS A 66 -26.42 -4.79 5.32
CA LYS A 66 -27.82 -5.25 5.29
C LYS A 66 -28.10 -6.10 4.07
N LEU A 67 -27.65 -5.66 2.88
CA LEU A 67 -27.81 -6.38 1.63
C LEU A 67 -27.14 -7.76 1.69
N VAL A 68 -25.92 -7.82 2.21
CA VAL A 68 -25.17 -9.08 2.39
C VAL A 68 -25.89 -9.99 3.39
N HIS A 69 -26.29 -9.45 4.54
CA HIS A 69 -27.04 -10.22 5.55
C HIS A 69 -28.29 -10.86 4.95
N ASP A 70 -29.10 -10.07 4.29
CA ASP A 70 -30.37 -10.53 3.72
C ASP A 70 -30.17 -11.64 2.68
N ASP A 71 -29.07 -11.59 1.94
CA ASP A 71 -28.77 -12.61 0.95
C ASP A 71 -28.22 -13.90 1.57
N ILE A 72 -27.20 -13.81 2.44
CA ILE A 72 -26.55 -15.01 2.99
C ILE A 72 -27.44 -15.77 3.99
N THR A 73 -28.45 -15.10 4.55
CA THR A 73 -29.41 -15.72 5.51
C THR A 73 -30.65 -16.28 4.85
N GLN A 74 -30.82 -16.07 3.53
CA GLN A 74 -31.95 -16.69 2.83
C GLN A 74 -31.82 -18.21 2.81
N PRO A 75 -32.90 -18.93 3.16
CA PRO A 75 -32.88 -20.37 3.11
C PRO A 75 -32.62 -20.85 1.67
N MET A 76 -31.56 -21.63 1.50
CA MET A 76 -31.27 -22.31 0.24
C MET A 76 -31.51 -23.81 0.36
N GLN A 77 -32.05 -24.43 -0.67
CA GLN A 77 -32.24 -25.88 -0.70
C GLN A 77 -30.90 -26.60 -0.40
N GLY A 78 -30.88 -27.41 0.64
CA GLY A 78 -29.71 -28.22 1.02
C GLY A 78 -28.63 -27.52 1.84
N ILE A 79 -28.84 -26.26 2.28
CA ILE A 79 -27.88 -25.53 3.13
C ILE A 79 -28.58 -25.10 4.42
N SER A 80 -28.25 -25.78 5.50
CA SER A 80 -28.77 -25.47 6.85
C SER A 80 -27.86 -24.56 7.67
N ASN A 81 -26.59 -24.38 7.23
CA ASN A 81 -25.58 -23.63 7.97
C ASN A 81 -25.02 -22.46 7.14
N VAL A 82 -25.33 -21.24 7.58
CA VAL A 82 -24.88 -19.99 6.91
C VAL A 82 -23.35 -19.91 6.85
N THR A 83 -22.64 -20.32 7.88
CA THR A 83 -21.18 -20.26 7.93
C THR A 83 -20.56 -21.19 6.88
N GLU A 84 -21.11 -22.40 6.71
CA GLU A 84 -20.64 -23.33 5.67
C GLU A 84 -21.01 -22.83 4.27
N TRP A 85 -22.16 -22.19 4.12
CA TRP A 85 -22.53 -21.53 2.86
C TRP A 85 -21.54 -20.44 2.49
N CYS A 86 -21.17 -19.58 3.44
CA CYS A 86 -20.22 -18.50 3.22
C CYS A 86 -18.79 -18.96 2.85
N LYS A 87 -18.44 -20.23 3.02
CA LYS A 87 -17.17 -20.80 2.59
C LYS A 87 -17.15 -21.21 1.10
N LYS A 88 -18.33 -21.26 0.47
CA LYS A 88 -18.45 -21.74 -0.91
C LYS A 88 -18.27 -20.61 -1.92
N GLU A 89 -17.57 -20.87 -3.01
CA GLU A 89 -17.41 -19.93 -4.11
C GLU A 89 -18.77 -19.47 -4.66
N ALA A 90 -19.76 -20.36 -4.70
CA ALA A 90 -21.12 -20.03 -5.14
C ALA A 90 -21.78 -18.91 -4.32
N CYS A 91 -21.46 -18.80 -3.01
CA CYS A 91 -21.91 -17.67 -2.19
C CYS A 91 -21.35 -16.35 -2.71
N TRP A 92 -20.06 -16.32 -2.99
CA TRP A 92 -19.40 -15.10 -3.51
C TRP A 92 -19.92 -14.73 -4.89
N GLN A 93 -20.10 -15.68 -5.81
CA GLN A 93 -20.66 -15.41 -7.13
C GLN A 93 -22.06 -14.79 -7.03
N ARG A 94 -22.92 -15.35 -6.20
CA ARG A 94 -24.26 -14.81 -5.94
C ARG A 94 -24.24 -13.39 -5.37
N LEU A 95 -23.34 -13.10 -4.45
CA LEU A 95 -23.20 -11.75 -3.88
C LEU A 95 -22.72 -10.75 -4.95
N LYS A 96 -21.84 -11.15 -5.87
CA LYS A 96 -21.42 -10.28 -6.98
C LYS A 96 -22.58 -9.86 -7.88
N ASP A 97 -23.57 -10.73 -8.08
CA ASP A 97 -24.77 -10.44 -8.88
C ASP A 97 -25.66 -9.36 -8.25
N LEU A 98 -25.46 -9.08 -6.95
CA LEU A 98 -26.14 -7.96 -6.26
C LEU A 98 -25.59 -6.58 -6.61
N SER A 99 -24.56 -6.48 -7.44
CA SER A 99 -23.88 -5.21 -7.76
C SER A 99 -24.83 -4.14 -8.30
N ASP A 100 -25.81 -4.51 -9.12
CA ASP A 100 -26.79 -3.56 -9.67
C ASP A 100 -27.80 -3.08 -8.60
N ARG A 101 -28.16 -3.97 -7.67
CA ARG A 101 -28.98 -3.62 -6.52
C ARG A 101 -28.21 -2.71 -5.56
N LEU A 102 -26.94 -3.00 -5.33
CA LEU A 102 -26.05 -2.18 -4.54
C LEU A 102 -25.90 -0.77 -5.13
N GLU A 103 -25.72 -0.66 -6.45
CA GLU A 103 -25.66 0.63 -7.17
C GLU A 103 -26.85 1.54 -6.84
N LYS A 104 -28.06 0.97 -6.81
CA LYS A 104 -29.29 1.71 -6.54
C LYS A 104 -29.44 2.13 -5.08
N THR A 105 -28.86 1.36 -4.15
CA THR A 105 -29.03 1.58 -2.70
C THR A 105 -27.90 2.40 -2.09
N LEU A 106 -26.74 2.47 -2.72
CA LEU A 106 -25.60 3.25 -2.20
C LEU A 106 -25.90 4.76 -2.19
N PRO A 107 -25.52 5.45 -1.11
CA PRO A 107 -25.66 6.91 -1.01
C PRO A 107 -24.92 7.64 -2.13
N GLN A 108 -25.50 8.70 -2.65
CA GLN A 108 -24.85 9.51 -3.69
C GLN A 108 -23.54 10.13 -3.19
N GLY A 109 -23.50 10.65 -1.95
CA GLY A 109 -22.29 11.21 -1.34
C GLY A 109 -21.14 10.20 -1.29
N PHE A 110 -21.42 8.89 -1.07
CA PHE A 110 -20.40 7.86 -1.18
C PHE A 110 -19.87 7.72 -2.61
N LYS A 111 -20.75 7.70 -3.61
CA LYS A 111 -20.35 7.57 -5.02
C LYS A 111 -19.49 8.75 -5.48
N ASP A 112 -19.81 9.96 -4.99
CA ASP A 112 -19.11 11.20 -5.31
C ASP A 112 -17.77 11.30 -4.60
N SER A 113 -17.61 10.67 -3.43
CA SER A 113 -16.35 10.61 -2.67
C SER A 113 -15.31 9.63 -3.23
N LEU A 114 -15.68 8.81 -4.23
CA LEU A 114 -14.78 7.84 -4.82
C LEU A 114 -13.77 8.52 -5.76
N VAL A 115 -12.51 8.14 -5.62
CA VAL A 115 -11.39 8.64 -6.43
C VAL A 115 -11.06 7.69 -7.57
N SER A 116 -10.52 8.21 -8.66
CA SER A 116 -10.06 7.39 -9.79
C SER A 116 -8.84 6.55 -9.39
N THR A 117 -8.83 5.28 -9.76
CA THR A 117 -7.65 4.42 -9.55
C THR A 117 -6.43 4.92 -10.32
N GLU A 118 -6.61 5.53 -11.47
CA GLU A 118 -5.55 6.12 -12.28
C GLU A 118 -4.92 7.33 -11.57
N ALA A 119 -5.75 8.20 -10.97
CA ALA A 119 -5.27 9.34 -10.18
C ALA A 119 -4.40 8.88 -9.01
N ILE A 120 -4.86 7.88 -8.24
CA ILE A 120 -4.08 7.31 -7.13
C ILE A 120 -2.75 6.70 -7.61
N GLN A 121 -2.75 5.99 -8.74
CA GLN A 121 -1.53 5.41 -9.30
C GLN A 121 -0.56 6.49 -9.76
N SER A 122 -1.07 7.55 -10.38
CA SER A 122 -0.27 8.71 -10.80
C SER A 122 0.38 9.40 -9.61
N GLU A 123 -0.38 9.71 -8.56
CA GLU A 123 0.13 10.31 -7.32
C GLU A 123 1.19 9.43 -6.65
N LYS A 124 0.94 8.12 -6.55
CA LYS A 124 1.93 7.18 -6.00
C LYS A 124 3.22 7.14 -6.82
N LYS A 125 3.12 7.22 -8.15
CA LYS A 125 4.30 7.26 -9.03
C LYS A 125 5.09 8.56 -8.86
N GLN A 126 4.39 9.69 -8.74
CA GLN A 126 5.01 11.00 -8.49
C GLN A 126 5.68 11.05 -7.12
N ALA A 127 4.99 10.59 -6.07
CA ALA A 127 5.54 10.53 -4.71
C ALA A 127 6.81 9.65 -4.65
N ARG A 128 6.81 8.47 -5.30
CA ARG A 128 7.99 7.61 -5.39
C ARG A 128 9.14 8.26 -6.16
N LYS A 129 8.83 9.07 -7.19
CA LYS A 129 9.86 9.79 -7.95
C LYS A 129 10.47 10.91 -7.12
N ALA A 130 9.66 11.67 -6.39
CA ALA A 130 10.12 12.71 -5.47
C ALA A 130 11.00 12.10 -4.37
N GLN A 131 10.56 11.02 -3.71
CA GLN A 131 11.35 10.33 -2.68
C GLN A 131 12.73 9.89 -3.20
N LYS A 132 12.79 9.27 -4.38
CA LYS A 132 14.07 8.87 -4.97
C LYS A 132 15.00 10.04 -5.28
N MET A 133 14.45 11.19 -5.60
CA MET A 133 15.24 12.41 -5.83
C MET A 133 15.79 12.95 -4.51
N ASP A 134 14.96 13.00 -3.46
CA ASP A 134 15.37 13.43 -2.13
C ASP A 134 16.46 12.50 -1.55
N ASP A 135 16.27 11.18 -1.65
CA ASP A 135 17.26 10.18 -1.22
C ASP A 135 18.61 10.36 -1.98
N GLY A 136 18.54 10.67 -3.28
CA GLY A 136 19.72 10.92 -4.10
C GLY A 136 20.49 12.18 -3.69
N ILE A 137 19.77 13.27 -3.39
CA ILE A 137 20.35 14.53 -2.92
C ILE A 137 20.99 14.35 -1.53
N GLU A 138 20.30 13.65 -0.62
CA GLU A 138 20.86 13.35 0.70
C GLU A 138 22.11 12.48 0.62
N ALA A 139 22.11 11.46 -0.22
CA ALA A 139 23.28 10.62 -0.47
C ALA A 139 24.45 11.46 -1.03
N GLN A 140 24.16 12.38 -1.96
CA GLN A 140 25.19 13.24 -2.54
C GLN A 140 25.82 14.19 -1.48
N LYS A 141 25.00 14.75 -0.58
CA LYS A 141 25.50 15.54 0.55
C LYS A 141 26.46 14.73 1.41
N LYS A 142 26.04 13.53 1.85
CA LYS A 142 26.89 12.62 2.64
C LYS A 142 28.21 12.30 1.95
N VAL A 143 28.19 12.03 0.66
CA VAL A 143 29.39 11.72 -0.13
C VAL A 143 30.34 12.91 -0.19
N LEU A 144 29.82 14.12 -0.33
CA LEU A 144 30.63 15.35 -0.40
C LEU A 144 31.27 15.76 0.94
N GLU A 145 30.70 15.30 2.06
CA GLU A 145 31.28 15.50 3.41
C GLU A 145 32.52 14.64 3.65
N ILE A 146 32.73 13.59 2.85
CA ILE A 146 33.85 12.67 3.00
C ILE A 146 35.01 13.13 2.10
N PRO A 147 36.20 13.40 2.70
CA PRO A 147 37.38 13.83 1.93
C PRO A 147 37.83 12.79 0.89
N ALA A 148 38.37 13.25 -0.23
CA ALA A 148 38.87 12.40 -1.32
C ALA A 148 39.92 11.37 -0.86
N THR A 149 40.70 11.72 0.14
CA THR A 149 41.71 10.82 0.75
C THR A 149 41.07 9.59 1.39
N LYS A 150 39.91 9.76 2.04
CA LYS A 150 39.18 8.64 2.63
C LYS A 150 38.60 7.71 1.56
N TRP A 151 38.11 8.24 0.46
CA TRP A 151 37.64 7.46 -0.69
C TRP A 151 38.79 6.62 -1.29
N ASN A 152 39.99 7.19 -1.36
CA ASN A 152 41.16 6.46 -1.84
C ASN A 152 41.54 5.32 -0.90
N THR A 153 41.54 5.55 0.42
CA THR A 153 41.77 4.52 1.44
C THR A 153 40.74 3.41 1.34
N LEU A 154 39.46 3.77 1.22
CA LEU A 154 38.37 2.80 1.02
C LEU A 154 38.61 1.95 -0.22
N LEU A 155 38.98 2.54 -1.34
CA LEU A 155 39.24 1.83 -2.58
C LEU A 155 40.35 0.78 -2.39
N GLN A 156 41.48 1.16 -1.80
CA GLN A 156 42.59 0.26 -1.55
C GLN A 156 42.23 -0.91 -0.65
N GLN A 157 41.53 -0.65 0.45
CA GLN A 157 41.10 -1.69 1.40
C GLN A 157 40.07 -2.64 0.79
N CYS A 158 39.13 -2.10 0.04
CA CYS A 158 38.11 -2.90 -0.64
C CYS A 158 38.69 -3.75 -1.80
N GLN A 159 39.67 -3.21 -2.52
CA GLN A 159 40.39 -3.97 -3.55
C GLN A 159 41.22 -5.10 -2.97
N ALA A 160 41.91 -4.86 -1.84
CA ALA A 160 42.67 -5.89 -1.13
C ALA A 160 41.79 -7.08 -0.66
N LYS A 161 40.54 -6.80 -0.31
CA LYS A 161 39.54 -7.82 0.08
C LYS A 161 38.77 -8.40 -1.11
N GLY A 162 38.91 -7.84 -2.31
CA GLY A 162 38.34 -8.39 -3.54
C GLY A 162 36.82 -8.28 -3.66
N PHE A 163 36.15 -7.38 -2.92
CA PHE A 163 34.67 -7.34 -2.92
C PHE A 163 34.04 -6.23 -3.77
N LEU A 164 34.84 -5.41 -4.45
CA LEU A 164 34.33 -4.41 -5.38
C LEU A 164 34.10 -4.96 -6.77
N THR A 165 32.96 -4.66 -7.33
CA THR A 165 32.70 -4.87 -8.75
C THR A 165 33.43 -3.81 -9.59
N PRO A 166 33.74 -4.07 -10.87
CA PRO A 166 34.35 -3.08 -11.77
C PRO A 166 33.55 -1.77 -11.84
N LYS A 167 32.22 -1.84 -11.77
CA LYS A 167 31.33 -0.68 -11.76
C LYS A 167 31.47 0.13 -10.46
N GLU A 168 31.49 -0.50 -9.31
CA GLU A 168 31.68 0.17 -8.02
C GLU A 168 33.05 0.81 -7.94
N THR A 169 34.10 0.14 -8.40
CA THR A 169 35.46 0.70 -8.55
C THR A 169 35.45 1.99 -9.37
N GLY A 170 34.76 1.99 -10.52
CA GLY A 170 34.64 3.17 -11.36
C GLY A 170 33.93 4.32 -10.66
N ILE A 171 32.92 4.03 -9.84
CA ILE A 171 32.16 5.06 -9.08
C ILE A 171 33.01 5.62 -7.94
N VAL A 172 33.76 4.80 -7.20
CA VAL A 172 34.69 5.27 -6.15
C VAL A 172 35.78 6.16 -6.75
N ASN A 173 36.30 5.83 -7.94
CA ASN A 173 37.25 6.68 -8.67
C ASN A 173 36.70 8.05 -9.01
N VAL A 174 35.38 8.22 -9.19
CA VAL A 174 34.77 9.55 -9.32
C VAL A 174 34.78 10.28 -7.98
N ALA A 175 34.49 9.60 -6.86
CA ALA A 175 34.48 10.20 -5.53
C ALA A 175 35.90 10.66 -5.09
N ILE A 176 36.95 9.97 -5.49
CA ILE A 176 38.35 10.38 -5.23
C ILE A 176 38.68 11.72 -5.91
N GLN A 177 37.96 12.11 -6.97
CA GLN A 177 38.20 13.35 -7.70
C GLN A 177 37.49 14.58 -7.10
N ILE A 178 36.76 14.44 -6.00
CA ILE A 178 36.13 15.55 -5.28
C ILE A 178 37.22 16.52 -4.81
N PRO A 179 37.08 17.86 -4.97
CA PRO A 179 35.89 18.57 -5.47
C PRO A 179 35.85 18.77 -6.99
N ASN A 180 36.87 18.34 -7.74
CA ASN A 180 36.98 18.60 -9.18
C ASN A 180 35.90 17.90 -10.00
N LYS A 181 35.45 16.77 -9.53
CA LYS A 181 34.35 16.01 -10.12
C LYS A 181 33.38 15.53 -9.03
N ILE A 182 32.11 15.90 -9.18
CA ILE A 182 31.05 15.56 -8.23
C ILE A 182 30.32 14.30 -8.72
N PRO A 183 30.21 13.25 -7.88
CA PRO A 183 29.39 12.10 -8.21
C PRO A 183 27.92 12.49 -8.41
N THR A 184 27.25 11.87 -9.37
CA THR A 184 25.80 12.07 -9.57
C THR A 184 25.01 11.49 -8.39
N GLU A 185 23.75 11.92 -8.22
CA GLU A 185 22.85 11.37 -7.19
C GLU A 185 22.82 9.83 -7.18
N LYS A 186 22.73 9.23 -8.39
CA LYS A 186 22.73 7.76 -8.52
C LYS A 186 24.07 7.12 -8.14
N GLN A 187 25.18 7.76 -8.45
CA GLN A 187 26.50 7.30 -8.03
C GLN A 187 26.65 7.46 -6.51
N SER A 188 26.13 8.53 -5.95
CA SER A 188 26.18 8.81 -4.51
C SER A 188 25.39 7.78 -3.70
N LEU A 189 24.24 7.34 -4.17
CA LEU A 189 23.50 6.22 -3.54
C LEU A 189 24.35 4.96 -3.49
N VAL A 190 25.02 4.60 -4.59
CA VAL A 190 25.92 3.43 -4.62
C VAL A 190 27.11 3.60 -3.65
N LEU A 191 27.65 4.81 -3.53
CA LEU A 191 28.74 5.11 -2.61
C LEU A 191 28.32 4.97 -1.13
N VAL A 192 27.12 5.45 -0.79
CA VAL A 192 26.56 5.27 0.56
C VAL A 192 26.32 3.80 0.89
N ASP A 193 25.72 3.04 -0.02
CA ASP A 193 25.56 1.59 0.15
C ASP A 193 26.90 0.88 0.30
N LEU A 194 27.93 1.33 -0.42
CA LEU A 194 29.27 0.79 -0.34
C LEU A 194 29.94 1.06 1.03
N LEU A 195 29.75 2.26 1.58
CA LEU A 195 30.23 2.60 2.91
C LEU A 195 29.62 1.69 3.99
N GLU A 196 28.31 1.43 3.89
CA GLU A 196 27.63 0.53 4.83
C GLU A 196 28.15 -0.92 4.70
N LYS A 197 28.33 -1.41 3.49
CA LYS A 197 28.93 -2.73 3.23
C LYS A 197 30.36 -2.80 3.79
N ALA A 198 31.18 -1.80 3.51
CA ALA A 198 32.56 -1.75 3.99
C ALA A 198 32.62 -1.75 5.53
N LYS A 199 31.75 -0.99 6.18
CA LYS A 199 31.64 -0.96 7.65
C LYS A 199 31.26 -2.34 8.21
N ASN A 200 30.32 -3.05 7.58
CA ASN A 200 29.92 -4.39 8.00
C ASN A 200 31.07 -5.42 7.85
N GLU A 201 31.98 -5.21 6.89
CA GLU A 201 33.19 -6.01 6.67
C GLU A 201 34.37 -5.55 7.52
N GLY A 202 34.15 -4.66 8.48
CA GLY A 202 35.19 -4.16 9.39
C GLY A 202 36.21 -3.22 8.75
N ILE A 203 35.84 -2.58 7.64
CA ILE A 203 36.66 -1.54 7.01
C ILE A 203 36.28 -0.20 7.64
N VAL A 204 37.25 0.47 8.26
CA VAL A 204 37.07 1.79 8.87
C VAL A 204 37.44 2.87 7.86
N VAL A 205 36.50 3.78 7.56
CA VAL A 205 36.65 4.90 6.62
C VAL A 205 36.73 6.22 7.37
#